data_887dc5ff3b06c56296f218d5002beb0e
#
_entry.id   887dc5ff3b06c56296f218d5002beb0e
#
_cell.length_a   1.000
_cell.length_b   1.000
_cell.length_c   1.000
_cell.angle_alpha   90.00
_cell.angle_beta   90.00
_cell.angle_gamma   90.00
#
_symmetry.space_group_name_H-M   'P 1'
#
loop_
_entity.id
_entity.type
_entity.pdbx_description
1 polymer ?
#
loop_
_entity_poly.entity_id
_entity_poly.type
_entity_poly.pdbx_seq_one_letter_code
_entity_poly.pdbx_strand_id
1 'polypeptide(L)'
;MHGEPVRVCHWAGCRDWLATLMRQLLQGVRAFHEAVRSDESLRGSYQRLAAGQRPDTLYVGCSDSRVVPHLLSTAEPGDLFVVRNVGNMIPPASARGVSVGDRSEAAVLEYAILHLKVRDVVLCGHSSCGAMAALHDGIDGATNPNLAEWLRLGMPALDEACFPPSVGEERTPRDATSQRNVLQQLRHVRTYPFVAEALDAGRLRLHGWWFDIEEPVVRAFHESSQRFLPIELAYAQSDFG
;
A
#
# COMPACT_ATOMS: atom_id res chain seq x y z
N MET A 1 -38.33 4.96 -31.94
CA MET A 1 -37.64 4.94 -30.62
C MET A 1 -36.62 6.05 -30.67
N HIS A 2 -36.95 7.18 -30.05
CA HIS A 2 -36.08 8.38 -30.04
C HIS A 2 -35.23 8.31 -28.80
N GLY A 3 -33.90 8.19 -29.00
CA GLY A 3 -32.92 8.28 -27.91
C GLY A 3 -32.88 9.71 -27.35
N GLU A 4 -33.12 9.86 -26.05
CA GLU A 4 -32.94 11.13 -25.38
C GLU A 4 -31.45 11.52 -25.40
N PRO A 5 -31.10 12.79 -25.63
CA PRO A 5 -29.72 13.24 -25.57
C PRO A 5 -29.22 13.23 -24.11
N VAL A 6 -28.07 12.62 -23.91
CA VAL A 6 -27.34 12.67 -22.65
C VAL A 6 -27.17 14.14 -22.23
N ARG A 7 -27.79 14.52 -21.12
CA ARG A 7 -27.63 15.88 -20.56
C ARG A 7 -26.17 16.03 -20.04
N VAL A 8 -25.38 16.73 -20.82
CA VAL A 8 -24.07 17.20 -20.35
C VAL A 8 -24.31 18.27 -19.30
N CYS A 9 -24.07 17.96 -18.04
CA CYS A 9 -24.14 18.91 -16.94
C CYS A 9 -23.12 20.04 -17.19
N HIS A 10 -23.60 21.25 -17.47
CA HIS A 10 -22.76 22.44 -17.56
C HIS A 10 -22.33 22.88 -16.14
N TRP A 11 -21.16 22.41 -15.74
CA TRP A 11 -20.52 22.75 -14.46
C TRP A 11 -19.77 24.08 -14.57
N ALA A 12 -20.47 25.21 -14.55
CA ALA A 12 -19.81 26.52 -14.54
C ALA A 12 -19.02 26.77 -13.24
N GLY A 13 -19.50 26.29 -12.08
CA GLY A 13 -18.78 26.40 -10.79
C GLY A 13 -17.61 25.41 -10.60
N CYS A 14 -17.54 24.35 -11.39
CA CYS A 14 -16.48 23.33 -11.28
C CYS A 14 -15.16 23.77 -11.95
N ARG A 15 -15.24 24.67 -12.92
CA ARG A 15 -14.03 25.15 -13.64
C ARG A 15 -13.08 25.93 -12.74
N ASP A 16 -13.60 26.74 -11.84
CA ASP A 16 -12.76 27.58 -10.97
C ASP A 16 -12.07 26.74 -9.87
N TRP A 17 -12.76 25.73 -9.32
CA TRP A 17 -12.20 24.84 -8.32
C TRP A 17 -11.13 23.90 -8.91
N LEU A 18 -11.41 23.26 -10.06
CA LEU A 18 -10.45 22.46 -10.79
C LEU A 18 -9.23 23.27 -11.25
N ALA A 19 -9.47 24.52 -11.70
CA ALA A 19 -8.39 25.45 -12.03
C ALA A 19 -7.53 25.80 -10.82
N THR A 20 -8.12 25.86 -9.62
CA THR A 20 -7.39 26.15 -8.37
C THR A 20 -6.52 24.96 -7.95
N LEU A 21 -7.06 23.72 -7.94
CA LEU A 21 -6.30 22.50 -7.61
C LEU A 21 -5.17 22.25 -8.59
N MET A 22 -5.46 22.33 -9.90
CA MET A 22 -4.41 22.18 -10.92
C MET A 22 -3.35 23.27 -10.79
N ARG A 23 -3.74 24.49 -10.44
CA ARG A 23 -2.80 25.58 -10.20
C ARG A 23 -1.87 25.29 -9.02
N GLN A 24 -2.39 24.73 -7.93
CA GLN A 24 -1.58 24.32 -6.76
C GLN A 24 -0.57 23.23 -7.14
N LEU A 25 -1.00 22.20 -7.88
CA LEU A 25 -0.09 21.14 -8.36
C LEU A 25 1.00 21.72 -9.25
N LEU A 26 0.65 22.60 -10.20
CA LEU A 26 1.62 23.27 -11.07
C LEU A 26 2.59 24.16 -10.30
N GLN A 27 2.12 24.86 -9.26
CA GLN A 27 2.98 25.64 -8.36
C GLN A 27 3.96 24.74 -7.61
N GLY A 28 3.50 23.59 -7.10
CA GLY A 28 4.35 22.57 -6.46
C GLY A 28 5.46 22.07 -7.40
N VAL A 29 5.11 21.73 -8.65
CA VAL A 29 6.12 21.32 -9.66
C VAL A 29 7.12 22.43 -9.95
N ARG A 30 6.68 23.68 -10.06
CA ARG A 30 7.57 24.84 -10.26
C ARG A 30 8.52 25.02 -9.08
N ALA A 31 8.00 24.94 -7.85
CA ALA A 31 8.80 25.04 -6.63
C ALA A 31 9.85 23.93 -6.56
N PHE A 32 9.49 22.70 -6.92
CA PHE A 32 10.43 21.58 -7.03
C PHE A 32 11.54 21.85 -8.07
N HIS A 33 11.18 22.33 -9.29
CA HIS A 33 12.17 22.67 -10.31
C HIS A 33 13.10 23.79 -9.86
N GLU A 34 12.61 24.75 -9.11
CA GLU A 34 13.43 25.84 -8.56
C GLU A 34 14.37 25.32 -7.48
N ALA A 35 13.88 24.49 -6.57
CA ALA A 35 14.71 23.85 -5.56
C ALA A 35 15.85 23.03 -6.18
N VAL A 36 15.56 22.20 -7.17
CA VAL A 36 16.60 21.42 -7.88
C VAL A 36 17.60 22.32 -8.64
N ARG A 37 17.18 23.49 -9.13
CA ARG A 37 18.08 24.43 -9.80
C ARG A 37 19.00 25.18 -8.83
N SER A 38 18.46 25.57 -7.68
CA SER A 38 19.17 26.39 -6.69
C SER A 38 20.00 25.59 -5.71
N ASP A 39 19.68 24.31 -5.50
CA ASP A 39 20.40 23.40 -4.60
C ASP A 39 21.20 22.36 -5.38
N GLU A 40 22.55 22.54 -5.36
CA GLU A 40 23.49 21.65 -6.03
C GLU A 40 23.51 20.24 -5.41
N SER A 41 23.30 20.12 -4.10
CA SER A 41 23.25 18.85 -3.41
C SER A 41 22.02 18.04 -3.84
N LEU A 42 20.85 18.69 -3.87
CA LEU A 42 19.60 18.08 -4.34
C LEU A 42 19.72 17.64 -5.81
N ARG A 43 20.24 18.52 -6.67
CA ARG A 43 20.48 18.20 -8.08
C ARG A 43 21.44 17.02 -8.24
N GLY A 44 22.53 16.99 -7.47
CA GLY A 44 23.51 15.90 -7.49
C GLY A 44 22.91 14.57 -7.03
N SER A 45 21.97 14.59 -6.09
CA SER A 45 21.22 13.40 -5.65
C SER A 45 20.39 12.81 -6.80
N TYR A 46 19.61 13.62 -7.50
CA TYR A 46 18.84 13.15 -8.67
C TYR A 46 19.74 12.65 -9.82
N GLN A 47 20.88 13.29 -10.04
CA GLN A 47 21.86 12.81 -11.04
C GLN A 47 22.40 11.43 -10.71
N ARG A 48 22.66 11.14 -9.41
CA ARG A 48 23.07 9.79 -8.97
C ARG A 48 21.95 8.76 -9.19
N LEU A 49 20.71 9.13 -8.90
CA LEU A 49 19.55 8.26 -9.10
C LEU A 49 19.30 7.93 -10.58
N ALA A 50 19.70 8.79 -11.51
CA ALA A 50 19.59 8.54 -12.95
C ALA A 50 20.43 7.35 -13.44
N ALA A 51 21.44 6.92 -12.69
CA ALA A 51 22.26 5.75 -13.00
C ALA A 51 21.56 4.40 -12.72
N GLY A 52 20.40 4.41 -12.05
CA GLY A 52 19.60 3.24 -11.72
C GLY A 52 19.02 3.33 -10.31
N GLN A 53 18.16 2.35 -9.98
CA GLN A 53 17.55 2.26 -8.64
C GLN A 53 18.04 1.01 -7.92
N ARG A 54 18.18 1.10 -6.61
CA ARG A 54 18.54 -0.02 -5.71
C ARG A 54 17.79 0.10 -4.38
N PRO A 55 16.47 0.05 -4.39
CA PRO A 55 15.69 0.09 -3.16
C PRO A 55 15.95 -1.18 -2.36
N ASP A 56 16.08 -1.05 -1.05
CA ASP A 56 16.16 -2.20 -0.15
C ASP A 56 14.78 -2.76 0.21
N THR A 57 13.73 -1.96 0.04
CA THR A 57 12.38 -2.28 0.50
C THR A 57 11.33 -2.11 -0.61
N LEU A 58 10.48 -3.14 -0.77
CA LEU A 58 9.20 -3.01 -1.45
C LEU A 58 8.13 -2.60 -0.44
N TYR A 59 7.49 -1.45 -0.67
CA TYR A 59 6.36 -0.99 0.13
C TYR A 59 5.05 -1.18 -0.64
N VAL A 60 4.09 -1.90 -0.04
CA VAL A 60 2.75 -2.12 -0.55
C VAL A 60 1.75 -1.41 0.37
N GLY A 61 1.09 -0.38 -0.13
CA GLY A 61 0.17 0.44 0.67
C GLY A 61 -1.15 0.72 0.00
N CYS A 62 -2.06 1.31 0.78
CA CYS A 62 -3.33 1.78 0.24
C CYS A 62 -3.13 3.03 -0.63
N SER A 63 -4.00 3.16 -1.67
CA SER A 63 -4.10 4.38 -2.50
C SER A 63 -4.71 5.58 -1.76
N ASP A 64 -5.14 5.42 -0.50
CA ASP A 64 -5.69 6.48 0.33
C ASP A 64 -4.75 7.70 0.38
N SER A 65 -5.29 8.88 0.04
CA SER A 65 -4.50 10.10 -0.11
C SER A 65 -3.80 10.57 1.18
N ARG A 66 -4.26 10.08 2.32
CA ARG A 66 -3.71 10.41 3.65
C ARG A 66 -2.49 9.55 4.01
N VAL A 67 -2.26 8.46 3.28
CA VAL A 67 -1.15 7.52 3.53
C VAL A 67 -0.05 7.78 2.50
N VAL A 68 1.05 8.37 2.93
CA VAL A 68 2.17 8.73 2.06
C VAL A 68 3.44 8.02 2.56
N PRO A 69 3.90 6.95 1.90
CA PRO A 69 4.98 6.10 2.40
C PRO A 69 6.26 6.85 2.79
N HIS A 70 6.71 7.77 1.94
CA HIS A 70 7.91 8.56 2.17
C HIS A 70 7.82 9.49 3.39
N LEU A 71 6.61 10.01 3.69
CA LEU A 71 6.41 10.83 4.89
C LEU A 71 6.38 9.97 6.17
N LEU A 72 5.85 8.75 6.09
CA LEU A 72 5.75 7.84 7.23
C LEU A 72 7.12 7.26 7.63
N SER A 73 8.02 7.09 6.66
CA SER A 73 9.31 6.43 6.86
C SER A 73 10.50 7.39 6.72
N THR A 74 10.27 8.69 6.45
CA THR A 74 11.33 9.66 6.10
C THR A 74 12.25 9.18 4.97
N ALA A 75 11.78 8.25 4.13
CA ALA A 75 12.56 7.68 3.03
C ALA A 75 12.80 8.71 1.93
N GLU A 76 14.00 8.70 1.38
CA GLU A 76 14.39 9.56 0.28
C GLU A 76 14.04 8.92 -1.09
N PRO A 77 14.02 9.70 -2.18
CA PRO A 77 13.84 9.14 -3.51
C PRO A 77 14.89 8.06 -3.82
N GLY A 78 14.42 6.85 -4.16
CA GLY A 78 15.27 5.71 -4.46
C GLY A 78 15.31 4.62 -3.38
N ASP A 79 14.89 4.93 -2.14
CA ASP A 79 14.94 3.99 -1.01
C ASP A 79 13.83 2.95 -1.06
N LEU A 80 12.66 3.34 -1.56
CA LEU A 80 11.49 2.47 -1.61
C LEU A 80 11.09 2.16 -3.05
N PHE A 81 10.80 0.90 -3.33
CA PHE A 81 10.02 0.49 -4.48
C PHE A 81 8.56 0.41 -4.04
N VAL A 82 7.69 1.26 -4.60
CA VAL A 82 6.34 1.48 -4.06
C VAL A 82 5.27 0.99 -5.02
N VAL A 83 4.33 0.19 -4.51
CA VAL A 83 3.04 -0.09 -5.13
C VAL A 83 1.91 0.37 -4.22
N ARG A 84 0.89 0.99 -4.79
CA ARG A 84 -0.30 1.42 -4.05
C ARG A 84 -1.54 1.04 -4.84
N ASN A 85 -2.49 0.39 -4.14
CA ASN A 85 -3.78 0.01 -4.70
C ASN A 85 -4.89 0.17 -3.66
N VAL A 86 -6.14 -0.01 -4.07
CA VAL A 86 -7.28 0.11 -3.15
C VAL A 86 -7.22 -1.01 -2.11
N GLY A 87 -6.97 -0.65 -0.83
CA GLY A 87 -6.93 -1.59 0.28
C GLY A 87 -5.63 -2.39 0.41
N ASN A 88 -4.51 -1.94 -0.17
CA ASN A 88 -3.18 -2.60 -0.06
C ASN A 88 -3.21 -4.12 -0.31
N MET A 89 -3.95 -4.55 -1.33
CA MET A 89 -4.22 -5.96 -1.61
C MET A 89 -3.22 -6.54 -2.61
N ILE A 90 -2.93 -7.84 -2.44
CA ILE A 90 -2.13 -8.66 -3.35
C ILE A 90 -2.94 -9.92 -3.68
N PRO A 91 -3.26 -10.19 -4.95
CA PRO A 91 -3.86 -11.47 -5.33
C PRO A 91 -2.92 -12.64 -4.99
N PRO A 92 -3.42 -13.77 -4.48
CA PRO A 92 -2.56 -14.93 -4.23
C PRO A 92 -2.11 -15.60 -5.54
N ALA A 93 -1.07 -16.39 -5.47
CA ALA A 93 -0.63 -17.22 -6.57
C ALA A 93 -1.43 -18.51 -6.65
N SER A 94 -1.65 -19.01 -7.86
CA SER A 94 -2.11 -20.36 -8.14
C SER A 94 -1.01 -21.40 -7.84
N ALA A 95 -1.34 -22.69 -7.89
CA ALA A 95 -0.37 -23.76 -7.76
C ALA A 95 0.78 -23.72 -8.82
N ARG A 96 0.60 -22.97 -9.91
CA ARG A 96 1.63 -22.73 -10.92
C ARG A 96 2.48 -21.47 -10.66
N GLY A 97 2.30 -20.81 -9.54
CA GLY A 97 3.03 -19.60 -9.17
C GLY A 97 2.57 -18.31 -9.89
N VAL A 98 1.47 -18.38 -10.65
CA VAL A 98 0.92 -17.24 -11.39
C VAL A 98 -0.25 -16.65 -10.59
N SER A 99 -0.36 -15.32 -10.53
CA SER A 99 -1.47 -14.62 -9.87
C SER A 99 -2.82 -15.15 -10.34
N VAL A 100 -3.75 -15.37 -9.39
CA VAL A 100 -5.13 -15.79 -9.69
C VAL A 100 -6.04 -14.60 -10.04
N GLY A 101 -5.59 -13.37 -9.83
CA GLY A 101 -6.28 -12.13 -10.16
C GLY A 101 -5.48 -11.25 -11.10
N ASP A 102 -5.50 -9.95 -10.87
CA ASP A 102 -4.66 -9.00 -11.59
C ASP A 102 -3.17 -9.36 -11.47
N ARG A 103 -2.42 -9.10 -12.52
CA ARG A 103 -1.00 -9.45 -12.58
C ARG A 103 -0.08 -8.30 -12.23
N SER A 104 -0.61 -7.10 -12.05
CA SER A 104 0.19 -5.91 -11.77
C SER A 104 1.01 -6.08 -10.50
N GLU A 105 0.36 -6.46 -9.42
CA GLU A 105 0.99 -6.68 -8.12
C GLU A 105 1.98 -7.85 -8.15
N ALA A 106 1.64 -8.92 -8.87
CA ALA A 106 2.54 -10.07 -9.06
C ALA A 106 3.82 -9.66 -9.80
N ALA A 107 3.69 -8.87 -10.87
CA ALA A 107 4.83 -8.35 -11.62
C ALA A 107 5.71 -7.42 -10.77
N VAL A 108 5.10 -6.60 -9.90
CA VAL A 108 5.83 -5.77 -8.92
C VAL A 108 6.63 -6.64 -7.95
N LEU A 109 6.01 -7.70 -7.39
CA LEU A 109 6.70 -8.65 -6.50
C LEU A 109 7.88 -9.33 -7.20
N GLU A 110 7.67 -9.86 -8.42
CA GLU A 110 8.74 -10.48 -9.21
C GLU A 110 9.88 -9.51 -9.49
N TYR A 111 9.56 -8.31 -9.94
CA TYR A 111 10.57 -7.31 -10.27
C TYR A 111 11.36 -6.88 -9.03
N ALA A 112 10.69 -6.60 -7.92
CA ALA A 112 11.34 -6.19 -6.68
C ALA A 112 12.26 -7.28 -6.12
N ILE A 113 11.76 -8.52 -6.04
CA ILE A 113 12.48 -9.62 -5.37
C ILE A 113 13.52 -10.25 -6.29
N LEU A 114 13.17 -10.51 -7.57
CA LEU A 114 14.05 -11.23 -8.48
C LEU A 114 15.06 -10.33 -9.20
N HIS A 115 14.71 -9.06 -9.49
CA HIS A 115 15.57 -8.15 -10.25
C HIS A 115 16.23 -7.10 -9.34
N LEU A 116 15.45 -6.37 -8.53
CA LEU A 116 16.01 -5.34 -7.64
C LEU A 116 16.66 -5.94 -6.39
N LYS A 117 16.31 -7.20 -6.03
CA LYS A 117 16.86 -7.90 -4.86
C LYS A 117 16.55 -7.18 -3.54
N VAL A 118 15.35 -6.64 -3.41
CA VAL A 118 14.90 -6.06 -2.15
C VAL A 118 15.00 -7.10 -1.03
N ARG A 119 15.32 -6.65 0.17
CA ARG A 119 15.45 -7.51 1.35
C ARG A 119 14.21 -7.51 2.23
N ASP A 120 13.38 -6.49 2.08
CA ASP A 120 12.20 -6.29 2.90
C ASP A 120 10.97 -6.02 2.03
N VAL A 121 9.85 -6.63 2.41
CA VAL A 121 8.52 -6.32 1.87
C VAL A 121 7.63 -5.86 3.02
N VAL A 122 7.18 -4.63 2.95
CA VAL A 122 6.27 -4.02 3.91
C VAL A 122 4.86 -3.97 3.31
N LEU A 123 3.90 -4.62 3.97
CA LEU A 123 2.47 -4.49 3.69
C LEU A 123 1.85 -3.56 4.73
N CYS A 124 1.40 -2.39 4.31
CA CYS A 124 0.89 -1.36 5.22
C CYS A 124 -0.58 -1.07 5.01
N GLY A 125 -1.40 -1.44 6.00
CA GLY A 125 -2.79 -1.00 6.16
C GLY A 125 -2.87 0.31 6.93
N HIS A 126 -4.10 0.81 7.15
CA HIS A 126 -4.31 2.03 7.92
C HIS A 126 -5.71 2.09 8.55
N SER A 127 -5.87 2.93 9.57
CA SER A 127 -7.17 3.20 10.18
C SER A 127 -8.10 3.96 9.23
N SER A 128 -9.39 3.82 9.44
CA SER A 128 -10.44 4.49 8.64
C SER A 128 -10.30 4.25 7.13
N CYS A 129 -9.88 3.04 6.72
CA CYS A 129 -9.69 2.68 5.32
C CYS A 129 -11.04 2.56 4.59
N GLY A 130 -11.21 3.34 3.51
CA GLY A 130 -12.43 3.31 2.71
C GLY A 130 -12.69 1.95 2.03
N ALA A 131 -11.64 1.23 1.64
CA ALA A 131 -11.76 -0.12 1.10
C ALA A 131 -12.28 -1.12 2.14
N MET A 132 -11.81 -1.03 3.38
CA MET A 132 -12.28 -1.88 4.48
C MET A 132 -13.71 -1.52 4.90
N ALA A 133 -14.08 -0.24 4.83
CA ALA A 133 -15.46 0.18 5.01
C ALA A 133 -16.37 -0.42 3.94
N ALA A 134 -16.01 -0.31 2.67
CA ALA A 134 -16.78 -0.87 1.56
C ALA A 134 -16.89 -2.40 1.63
N LEU A 135 -15.83 -3.08 2.09
CA LEU A 135 -15.84 -4.52 2.32
C LEU A 135 -16.79 -4.92 3.45
N HIS A 136 -16.81 -4.15 4.54
CA HIS A 136 -17.62 -4.42 5.74
C HIS A 136 -19.10 -4.09 5.54
N ASP A 137 -19.39 -2.97 4.88
CA ASP A 137 -20.75 -2.49 4.64
C ASP A 137 -21.40 -3.15 3.43
N GLY A 138 -20.61 -3.85 2.60
CA GLY A 138 -21.01 -4.38 1.32
C GLY A 138 -20.88 -3.34 0.20
N ILE A 139 -20.66 -3.83 -1.02
CA ILE A 139 -20.57 -2.98 -2.22
C ILE A 139 -21.54 -3.51 -3.30
N ASP A 140 -22.27 -2.61 -3.92
CA ASP A 140 -23.11 -2.97 -5.06
C ASP A 140 -22.24 -3.27 -6.29
N GLY A 141 -22.11 -4.54 -6.62
CA GLY A 141 -21.34 -5.00 -7.77
C GLY A 141 -21.96 -4.64 -9.12
N ALA A 142 -23.25 -4.26 -9.17
CA ALA A 142 -23.88 -3.82 -10.41
C ALA A 142 -23.40 -2.43 -10.84
N THR A 143 -23.18 -1.54 -9.85
CA THR A 143 -22.68 -0.19 -10.11
C THR A 143 -21.16 -0.09 -10.00
N ASN A 144 -20.51 -1.00 -9.28
CA ASN A 144 -19.06 -0.98 -9.03
C ASN A 144 -18.41 -2.36 -9.31
N PRO A 145 -18.52 -2.93 -10.52
CA PRO A 145 -18.12 -4.31 -10.77
C PRO A 145 -16.63 -4.56 -10.55
N ASN A 146 -15.77 -3.63 -10.93
CA ASN A 146 -14.32 -3.78 -10.76
C ASN A 146 -13.90 -3.70 -9.28
N LEU A 147 -14.48 -2.76 -8.52
CA LEU A 147 -14.18 -2.61 -7.10
C LEU A 147 -14.71 -3.80 -6.30
N ALA A 148 -15.91 -4.27 -6.61
CA ALA A 148 -16.51 -5.43 -5.95
C ALA A 148 -15.67 -6.69 -6.16
N GLU A 149 -15.21 -6.95 -7.39
CA GLU A 149 -14.32 -8.08 -7.69
C GLU A 149 -12.97 -7.95 -6.98
N TRP A 150 -12.38 -6.75 -7.01
CA TRP A 150 -11.10 -6.48 -6.33
C TRP A 150 -11.17 -6.71 -4.82
N LEU A 151 -12.24 -6.24 -4.16
CA LEU A 151 -12.42 -6.36 -2.72
C LEU A 151 -12.59 -7.82 -2.24
N ARG A 152 -12.91 -8.76 -3.13
CA ARG A 152 -12.95 -10.21 -2.80
C ARG A 152 -11.63 -10.71 -2.22
N LEU A 153 -10.52 -10.11 -2.60
CA LEU A 153 -9.19 -10.44 -2.05
C LEU A 153 -9.09 -10.16 -0.54
N GLY A 154 -9.89 -9.24 -0.03
CA GLY A 154 -9.95 -8.89 1.38
C GLY A 154 -11.05 -9.62 2.18
N MET A 155 -11.99 -10.32 1.52
CA MET A 155 -13.12 -10.97 2.21
C MET A 155 -12.69 -11.90 3.37
N PRO A 156 -11.60 -12.69 3.28
CA PRO A 156 -11.17 -13.51 4.41
C PRO A 156 -10.88 -12.71 5.68
N ALA A 157 -10.54 -11.41 5.57
CA ALA A 157 -10.29 -10.55 6.73
C ALA A 157 -11.56 -10.20 7.54
N LEU A 158 -12.75 -10.48 7.00
CA LEU A 158 -14.03 -10.35 7.73
C LEU A 158 -14.26 -11.50 8.71
N ASP A 159 -13.66 -12.66 8.46
CA ASP A 159 -13.81 -13.83 9.31
C ASP A 159 -12.79 -13.77 10.47
N GLU A 160 -13.29 -13.39 11.65
CA GLU A 160 -12.48 -13.28 12.87
C GLU A 160 -11.87 -14.61 13.30
N ALA A 161 -12.53 -15.74 13.00
CA ALA A 161 -12.03 -17.07 13.37
C ALA A 161 -10.73 -17.45 12.62
N CYS A 162 -10.46 -16.80 11.47
CA CYS A 162 -9.26 -17.02 10.69
C CYS A 162 -8.02 -16.28 11.21
N PHE A 163 -8.17 -15.44 12.23
CA PHE A 163 -7.11 -14.59 12.77
C PHE A 163 -7.04 -14.65 14.29
N PRO A 164 -5.93 -14.19 14.91
CA PRO A 164 -5.84 -14.10 16.36
C PRO A 164 -7.00 -13.28 16.97
N PRO A 165 -7.51 -13.64 18.16
CA PRO A 165 -8.64 -12.96 18.80
C PRO A 165 -8.41 -11.45 19.06
N SER A 166 -7.15 -11.04 19.15
CA SER A 166 -6.74 -9.65 19.35
C SER A 166 -5.58 -9.35 18.42
N VAL A 167 -5.85 -8.64 17.34
CA VAL A 167 -4.82 -8.27 16.36
C VAL A 167 -4.11 -6.96 16.73
N GLY A 168 -4.50 -6.30 17.83
CA GLY A 168 -3.92 -5.06 18.31
C GLY A 168 -4.97 -4.13 18.94
N GLU A 169 -4.58 -2.88 19.17
CA GLU A 169 -5.48 -1.83 19.60
C GLU A 169 -6.21 -1.26 18.39
N GLU A 170 -7.34 -1.84 18.04
CA GLU A 170 -8.26 -1.33 17.03
C GLU A 170 -9.33 -0.43 17.67
N ARG A 171 -9.68 0.67 16.98
CA ARG A 171 -10.70 1.61 17.45
C ARG A 171 -12.10 1.21 17.00
N THR A 172 -12.20 0.59 15.83
CA THR A 172 -13.46 0.21 15.20
C THR A 172 -13.38 -1.21 14.62
N PRO A 173 -14.52 -1.90 14.40
CA PRO A 173 -14.53 -3.17 13.68
C PRO A 173 -13.90 -3.09 12.27
N ARG A 174 -13.99 -1.93 11.61
CA ARG A 174 -13.38 -1.69 10.30
C ARG A 174 -11.85 -1.60 10.40
N ASP A 175 -11.34 -1.03 11.50
CA ASP A 175 -9.89 -0.98 11.76
C ASP A 175 -9.35 -2.37 12.07
N ALA A 176 -10.09 -3.18 12.86
CA ALA A 176 -9.76 -4.58 13.07
C ALA A 176 -9.72 -5.36 11.74
N THR A 177 -10.69 -5.13 10.85
CA THR A 177 -10.68 -5.71 9.50
C THR A 177 -9.46 -5.23 8.69
N SER A 178 -9.07 -3.96 8.81
CA SER A 178 -7.87 -3.43 8.16
C SER A 178 -6.59 -4.12 8.64
N GLN A 179 -6.46 -4.36 9.94
CA GLN A 179 -5.33 -5.10 10.50
C GLN A 179 -5.32 -6.56 10.03
N ARG A 180 -6.46 -7.25 10.09
CA ARG A 180 -6.60 -8.62 9.57
C ARG A 180 -6.30 -8.71 8.07
N ASN A 181 -6.69 -7.69 7.28
CA ASN A 181 -6.35 -7.62 5.87
C ASN A 181 -4.83 -7.55 5.65
N VAL A 182 -4.07 -6.80 6.45
CA VAL A 182 -2.60 -6.82 6.37
C VAL A 182 -2.08 -8.25 6.51
N LEU A 183 -2.54 -8.99 7.51
CA LEU A 183 -2.13 -10.38 7.74
C LEU A 183 -2.56 -11.31 6.60
N GLN A 184 -3.76 -11.10 6.04
CA GLN A 184 -4.25 -11.85 4.89
C GLN A 184 -3.36 -11.61 3.66
N GLN A 185 -2.97 -10.37 3.40
CA GLN A 185 -2.11 -10.05 2.27
C GLN A 185 -0.69 -10.60 2.46
N LEU A 186 -0.16 -10.65 3.68
CA LEU A 186 1.09 -11.38 3.98
C LEU A 186 0.98 -12.87 3.63
N ARG A 187 -0.17 -13.51 3.92
CA ARG A 187 -0.44 -14.91 3.50
C ARG A 187 -0.45 -15.02 1.99
N HIS A 188 -1.10 -14.08 1.27
CA HIS A 188 -1.14 -14.08 -0.19
C HIS A 188 0.27 -13.95 -0.81
N VAL A 189 1.10 -13.04 -0.31
CA VAL A 189 2.49 -12.87 -0.78
C VAL A 189 3.28 -14.17 -0.61
N ARG A 190 3.10 -14.90 0.49
CA ARG A 190 3.77 -16.19 0.74
C ARG A 190 3.37 -17.31 -0.24
N THR A 191 2.25 -17.16 -0.98
CA THR A 191 1.84 -18.18 -1.97
C THR A 191 2.69 -18.17 -3.22
N TYR A 192 3.49 -17.13 -3.48
CA TYR A 192 4.39 -17.07 -4.62
C TYR A 192 5.65 -17.90 -4.36
N PRO A 193 6.01 -18.89 -5.22
CA PRO A 193 7.14 -19.77 -4.98
C PRO A 193 8.46 -19.05 -4.80
N PHE A 194 8.72 -18.01 -5.59
CA PHE A 194 9.95 -17.21 -5.48
C PHE A 194 10.05 -16.41 -4.18
N VAL A 195 8.90 -16.05 -3.59
CA VAL A 195 8.84 -15.41 -2.26
C VAL A 195 9.18 -16.45 -1.20
N ALA A 196 8.53 -17.61 -1.22
CA ALA A 196 8.79 -18.69 -0.27
C ALA A 196 10.27 -19.08 -0.28
N GLU A 197 10.86 -19.29 -1.48
CA GLU A 197 12.29 -19.58 -1.64
C GLU A 197 13.19 -18.48 -1.04
N ALA A 198 12.85 -17.22 -1.26
CA ALA A 198 13.64 -16.10 -0.72
C ALA A 198 13.57 -15.99 0.80
N LEU A 199 12.39 -16.30 1.39
CA LEU A 199 12.18 -16.36 2.84
C LEU A 199 12.97 -17.53 3.47
N ASP A 200 12.86 -18.73 2.89
CA ASP A 200 13.53 -19.93 3.38
C ASP A 200 15.07 -19.78 3.33
N ALA A 201 15.56 -19.05 2.34
CA ALA A 201 16.99 -18.74 2.20
C ALA A 201 17.45 -17.56 3.07
N GLY A 202 16.59 -16.95 3.88
CA GLY A 202 16.90 -15.78 4.71
C GLY A 202 17.26 -14.52 3.92
N ARG A 203 16.91 -14.45 2.64
CA ARG A 203 17.20 -13.33 1.74
C ARG A 203 16.11 -12.28 1.71
N LEU A 204 14.93 -12.59 2.27
CA LEU A 204 13.74 -11.73 2.29
C LEU A 204 13.10 -11.77 3.66
N ARG A 205 12.55 -10.64 4.08
CA ARG A 205 11.70 -10.52 5.28
C ARG A 205 10.36 -9.90 4.89
N LEU A 206 9.29 -10.30 5.56
CA LEU A 206 7.95 -9.74 5.37
C LEU A 206 7.51 -9.02 6.62
N HIS A 207 6.97 -7.82 6.47
CA HIS A 207 6.54 -6.96 7.56
C HIS A 207 5.09 -6.55 7.36
N GLY A 208 4.26 -6.74 8.38
CA GLY A 208 2.90 -6.20 8.44
C GLY A 208 2.89 -4.91 9.24
N TRP A 209 2.61 -3.78 8.59
CA TRP A 209 2.46 -2.49 9.24
C TRP A 209 1.01 -2.02 9.20
N TRP A 210 0.67 -1.20 10.17
CA TRP A 210 -0.63 -0.55 10.24
C TRP A 210 -0.47 0.87 10.77
N PHE A 211 -0.93 1.85 9.97
CA PHE A 211 -0.82 3.26 10.29
C PHE A 211 -2.12 3.78 10.87
N ASP A 212 -2.09 4.27 12.09
CA ASP A 212 -3.18 5.00 12.69
C ASP A 212 -3.15 6.47 12.20
N ILE A 213 -4.19 6.88 11.46
CA ILE A 213 -4.24 8.23 10.90
C ILE A 213 -4.63 9.27 11.97
N GLU A 214 -5.44 8.90 12.94
CA GLU A 214 -5.93 9.82 13.98
C GLU A 214 -4.85 10.11 15.02
N GLU A 215 -4.14 9.07 15.46
CA GLU A 215 -2.90 9.20 16.22
C GLU A 215 -1.75 8.80 15.30
N PRO A 216 -1.06 9.72 14.60
CA PRO A 216 -0.16 9.36 13.51
C PRO A 216 1.02 8.49 13.97
N VAL A 217 0.72 7.20 14.21
CA VAL A 217 1.64 6.18 14.71
C VAL A 217 1.63 4.98 13.77
N VAL A 218 2.80 4.47 13.43
CA VAL A 218 2.94 3.18 12.74
C VAL A 218 3.08 2.08 13.79
N ARG A 219 2.28 1.02 13.63
CA ARG A 219 2.37 -0.21 14.39
C ARG A 219 2.84 -1.33 13.49
N ALA A 220 3.67 -2.22 14.00
CA ALA A 220 4.10 -3.41 13.26
C ALA A 220 3.55 -4.68 13.93
N PHE A 221 3.20 -5.67 13.11
CA PHE A 221 2.76 -6.97 13.61
C PHE A 221 3.94 -7.73 14.20
N HIS A 222 3.82 -8.09 15.46
CA HIS A 222 4.82 -8.84 16.20
C HIS A 222 4.36 -10.30 16.33
N GLU A 223 5.05 -11.19 15.65
CA GLU A 223 4.64 -12.61 15.51
C GLU A 223 4.53 -13.33 16.85
N SER A 224 5.47 -13.11 17.79
CA SER A 224 5.47 -13.82 19.08
C SER A 224 4.28 -13.45 19.96
N SER A 225 3.82 -12.19 19.94
CA SER A 225 2.65 -11.75 20.70
C SER A 225 1.35 -11.80 19.90
N GLN A 226 1.43 -12.04 18.58
CA GLN A 226 0.29 -12.02 17.64
C GLN A 226 -0.50 -10.70 17.70
N ARG A 227 0.21 -9.55 17.84
CA ARG A 227 -0.39 -8.22 18.00
C ARG A 227 0.35 -7.18 17.16
N PHE A 228 -0.36 -6.13 16.79
CA PHE A 228 0.26 -4.90 16.28
C PHE A 228 0.76 -4.07 17.46
N LEU A 229 2.06 -3.87 17.55
CA LEU A 229 2.72 -3.07 18.58
C LEU A 229 3.27 -1.78 17.96
N PRO A 230 3.47 -0.70 18.74
CA PRO A 230 4.27 0.44 18.30
C PRO A 230 5.59 -0.05 17.68
N ILE A 231 6.01 0.58 16.59
CA ILE A 231 7.11 0.07 15.75
C ILE A 231 8.41 -0.13 16.55
N GLU A 232 8.66 0.75 17.53
CA GLU A 232 9.83 0.68 18.39
C GLU A 232 9.83 -0.57 19.30
N LEU A 233 8.63 -1.00 19.74
CA LEU A 233 8.48 -2.21 20.56
C LEU A 233 8.48 -3.48 19.72
N ALA A 234 7.88 -3.42 18.52
CA ALA A 234 7.82 -4.57 17.62
C ALA A 234 9.23 -5.00 17.15
N TYR A 235 10.15 -4.06 17.03
CA TYR A 235 11.51 -4.29 16.54
C TYR A 235 12.60 -4.13 17.62
N ALA A 236 12.25 -3.96 18.89
CA ALA A 236 13.19 -3.74 19.98
C ALA A 236 14.25 -4.85 20.16
N GLN A 237 14.01 -6.05 19.64
CA GLN A 237 14.92 -7.21 19.72
C GLN A 237 15.43 -7.65 18.34
N SER A 238 15.10 -6.91 17.27
CA SER A 238 15.54 -7.24 15.93
C SER A 238 16.88 -6.59 15.65
N ASP A 239 17.89 -7.38 15.35
CA ASP A 239 19.16 -6.90 14.82
C ASP A 239 18.96 -6.32 13.41
N PHE A 240 18.46 -5.11 13.33
CA PHE A 240 18.58 -4.28 12.13
C PHE A 240 19.96 -3.60 12.16
N GLY A 241 21.01 -4.41 12.06
CA GLY A 241 22.38 -3.98 11.95
C GLY A 241 22.92 -4.25 10.55
#